data_a98a3d6a15ba417675ed3f9edd15cd7f
#
_entry.id   a98a3d6a15ba417675ed3f9edd15cd7f
#
_cell.length_a   1.000
_cell.length_b   1.000
_cell.length_c   1.000
_cell.angle_alpha   90.00
_cell.angle_beta   90.00
_cell.angle_gamma   90.00
#
_symmetry.space_group_name_H-M   'P 1'
#
loop_
_entity.id
_entity.type
_entity.pdbx_description
1 polymer ?
#
loop_
_entity_poly.entity_id
_entity_poly.type
_entity_poly.pdbx_seq_one_letter_code
_entity_poly.pdbx_strand_id
1 'polypeptide(L)'
;MNFQKITADFAAQHVRAQTNLQTDQLFSKEIRQKMGDAGLFRIGLPESYGGNNGSHLDLLQAGEIFVRDGRDLGLGVSWIFQQIIARHLLGTFGMPEQCDQYLRAAACGKCMLSFAVSEPGRGATPKNLTTKATRQGRSYCLQGEKRYLTNGPIADIFIVIAVTDESSPRKAFTAFLVPRNTPGLTVLPPMSLNFLKSSPHGAINMNQCQLKQQALLGAEGKAWQDMVVPLGEIEDTIMMGPVLGGMAAQLDILKNAVQNSATPADRGLEGEAGALAALFAAMKVIAYEAARRLDNLPAGSLPTDADKSPVPLVIAWARLATEFCTDIARLAQQVKISIPEVFSRLQTDITSLGALQKRRLQVRQEKTGRAFFA
;
A
#
# COMPACT_ATOMS: atom_id res chain seq x y z
N MET A 1 -21.13 -0.44 11.47
CA MET A 1 -21.11 -1.36 10.31
C MET A 1 -20.03 -2.42 10.56
N ASN A 2 -20.34 -3.72 10.38
CA ASN A 2 -19.31 -4.76 10.56
C ASN A 2 -18.47 -4.88 9.26
N PHE A 3 -17.43 -4.02 9.13
CA PHE A 3 -16.58 -3.98 7.95
C PHE A 3 -15.86 -5.31 7.71
N GLN A 4 -15.54 -6.08 8.75
CA GLN A 4 -14.84 -7.36 8.63
C GLN A 4 -15.68 -8.36 7.84
N LYS A 5 -16.96 -8.50 8.18
CA LYS A 5 -17.88 -9.39 7.45
C LYS A 5 -18.08 -8.92 6.01
N ILE A 6 -18.32 -7.62 5.80
CA ILE A 6 -18.50 -7.07 4.45
C ILE A 6 -17.28 -7.31 3.58
N THR A 7 -16.08 -7.09 4.14
CA THR A 7 -14.81 -7.32 3.42
C THR A 7 -14.63 -8.79 3.06
N ALA A 8 -14.92 -9.71 3.99
CA ALA A 8 -14.81 -11.15 3.76
C ALA A 8 -15.78 -11.62 2.67
N ASP A 9 -17.06 -11.26 2.80
CA ASP A 9 -18.10 -11.64 1.85
C ASP A 9 -17.79 -11.10 0.45
N PHE A 10 -17.40 -9.82 0.35
CA PHE A 10 -17.03 -9.20 -0.92
C PHE A 10 -15.82 -9.90 -1.57
N ALA A 11 -14.76 -10.13 -0.80
CA ALA A 11 -13.54 -10.75 -1.30
C ALA A 11 -13.80 -12.17 -1.82
N ALA A 12 -14.57 -12.97 -1.08
CA ALA A 12 -14.93 -14.33 -1.48
C ALA A 12 -15.80 -14.37 -2.75
N GLN A 13 -16.78 -13.46 -2.85
CA GLN A 13 -17.75 -13.46 -3.95
C GLN A 13 -17.21 -12.82 -5.24
N HIS A 14 -16.46 -11.72 -5.13
CA HIS A 14 -16.09 -10.89 -6.28
C HIS A 14 -14.61 -10.93 -6.64
N VAL A 15 -13.73 -11.35 -5.73
CA VAL A 15 -12.29 -11.43 -5.99
C VAL A 15 -11.87 -12.88 -6.23
N ARG A 16 -12.13 -13.76 -5.28
CA ARG A 16 -11.73 -15.17 -5.36
C ARG A 16 -12.33 -15.91 -6.58
N ALA A 17 -13.58 -15.59 -6.93
CA ALA A 17 -14.24 -16.18 -8.10
C ALA A 17 -13.56 -15.80 -9.43
N GLN A 18 -12.80 -14.71 -9.47
CA GLN A 18 -12.13 -14.17 -10.66
C GLN A 18 -10.65 -14.53 -10.76
N THR A 19 -10.10 -15.26 -9.80
CA THR A 19 -8.66 -15.62 -9.77
C THR A 19 -8.22 -16.51 -10.94
N ASN A 20 -9.14 -17.02 -11.73
CA ASN A 20 -8.88 -17.79 -12.96
C ASN A 20 -8.89 -16.93 -14.23
N LEU A 21 -9.21 -15.62 -14.13
CA LEU A 21 -9.15 -14.70 -15.25
C LEU A 21 -7.75 -14.06 -15.33
N GLN A 22 -7.34 -13.71 -16.56
CA GLN A 22 -6.09 -12.97 -16.75
C GLN A 22 -6.13 -11.67 -15.96
N THR A 23 -5.13 -11.47 -15.13
CA THR A 23 -5.08 -10.61 -13.95
C THR A 23 -5.13 -9.11 -14.22
N ASP A 24 -4.93 -8.65 -15.47
CA ASP A 24 -4.77 -7.23 -15.80
C ASP A 24 -6.07 -6.40 -15.69
N GLN A 25 -7.20 -7.05 -15.42
CA GLN A 25 -8.53 -6.41 -15.38
C GLN A 25 -9.20 -6.45 -14.01
N LEU A 26 -8.57 -7.03 -12.99
CA LEU A 26 -9.23 -7.26 -11.69
C LEU A 26 -9.58 -5.96 -10.95
N PHE A 27 -8.81 -4.87 -11.10
CA PHE A 27 -9.20 -3.57 -10.53
C PHE A 27 -9.94 -2.70 -11.55
N SER A 28 -10.86 -3.31 -12.29
CA SER A 28 -11.71 -2.66 -13.28
C SER A 28 -12.64 -1.61 -12.64
N LYS A 29 -13.20 -0.74 -13.49
CA LYS A 29 -14.19 0.24 -13.04
C LYS A 29 -15.42 -0.42 -12.38
N GLU A 30 -15.82 -1.60 -12.87
CA GLU A 30 -16.94 -2.36 -12.34
C GLU A 30 -16.66 -2.88 -10.92
N ILE A 31 -15.50 -3.48 -10.68
CA ILE A 31 -15.10 -3.94 -9.33
C ILE A 31 -15.00 -2.77 -8.38
N ARG A 32 -14.41 -1.65 -8.80
CA ARG A 32 -14.32 -0.43 -7.96
C ARG A 32 -15.69 0.12 -7.59
N GLN A 33 -16.64 0.11 -8.53
CA GLN A 33 -18.03 0.52 -8.24
C GLN A 33 -18.67 -0.41 -7.22
N LYS A 34 -18.58 -1.73 -7.39
CA LYS A 34 -19.08 -2.71 -6.42
C LYS A 34 -18.43 -2.55 -5.04
N MET A 35 -17.13 -2.29 -4.99
CA MET A 35 -16.43 -1.99 -3.73
C MET A 35 -16.94 -0.70 -3.08
N GLY A 36 -17.21 0.34 -3.87
CA GLY A 36 -17.82 1.59 -3.40
C GLY A 36 -19.21 1.39 -2.82
N ASP A 37 -20.06 0.64 -3.52
CA ASP A 37 -21.42 0.32 -3.10
C ASP A 37 -21.43 -0.53 -1.81
N ALA A 38 -20.47 -1.45 -1.67
CA ALA A 38 -20.25 -2.23 -0.45
C ALA A 38 -19.63 -1.41 0.71
N GLY A 39 -19.19 -0.16 0.45
CA GLY A 39 -18.59 0.72 1.46
C GLY A 39 -17.13 0.42 1.79
N LEU A 40 -16.44 -0.39 0.98
CA LEU A 40 -15.05 -0.77 1.24
C LEU A 40 -14.07 0.40 1.15
N PHE A 41 -14.37 1.46 0.40
CA PHE A 41 -13.56 2.68 0.35
C PHE A 41 -13.81 3.65 1.52
N ARG A 42 -14.77 3.35 2.42
CA ARG A 42 -15.14 4.22 3.54
C ARG A 42 -14.37 3.94 4.82
N ILE A 43 -13.74 2.78 4.94
CA ILE A 43 -13.21 2.26 6.21
C ILE A 43 -12.32 3.27 6.92
N GLY A 44 -11.28 3.77 6.29
CA GLY A 44 -10.31 4.68 6.91
C GLY A 44 -10.60 6.16 6.75
N LEU A 45 -11.67 6.56 6.06
CA LEU A 45 -11.95 7.96 5.78
C LEU A 45 -12.78 8.63 6.89
N PRO A 46 -12.67 9.98 7.06
CA PRO A 46 -13.46 10.72 8.03
C PRO A 46 -14.97 10.67 7.71
N GLU A 47 -15.81 10.62 8.76
CA GLU A 47 -17.28 10.65 8.61
C GLU A 47 -17.78 11.89 7.90
N SER A 48 -17.17 13.05 8.13
CA SER A 48 -17.49 14.31 7.46
C SER A 48 -17.45 14.21 5.93
N TYR A 49 -16.71 13.26 5.40
CA TYR A 49 -16.59 13.00 3.95
C TYR A 49 -17.19 11.65 3.52
N GLY A 50 -18.07 11.07 4.33
CA GLY A 50 -18.77 9.82 4.03
C GLY A 50 -17.99 8.55 4.39
N GLY A 51 -16.96 8.66 5.20
CA GLY A 51 -16.18 7.55 5.74
C GLY A 51 -16.75 6.98 7.05
N ASN A 52 -16.02 6.03 7.62
CA ASN A 52 -16.40 5.32 8.86
C ASN A 52 -15.44 5.61 10.04
N ASN A 53 -14.48 6.53 9.91
CA ASN A 53 -13.44 6.83 10.91
C ASN A 53 -12.67 5.60 11.41
N GLY A 54 -12.52 4.56 10.61
CA GLY A 54 -11.77 3.38 11.01
C GLY A 54 -10.32 3.70 11.37
N SER A 55 -9.78 2.96 12.34
CA SER A 55 -8.40 3.09 12.81
C SER A 55 -7.39 2.53 11.80
N HIS A 56 -6.09 2.68 12.06
CA HIS A 56 -5.05 2.01 11.28
C HIS A 56 -5.14 0.49 11.45
N LEU A 57 -5.49 0.03 12.67
CA LEU A 57 -5.74 -1.39 12.92
C LEU A 57 -6.91 -1.91 12.08
N ASP A 58 -7.99 -1.15 11.94
CA ASP A 58 -9.12 -1.53 11.09
C ASP A 58 -8.71 -1.67 9.62
N LEU A 59 -7.90 -0.73 9.10
CA LEU A 59 -7.37 -0.80 7.73
C LEU A 59 -6.46 -2.01 7.53
N LEU A 60 -5.57 -2.29 8.48
CA LEU A 60 -4.69 -3.45 8.44
C LEU A 60 -5.51 -4.75 8.44
N GLN A 61 -6.49 -4.88 9.34
CA GLN A 61 -7.37 -6.05 9.41
C GLN A 61 -8.23 -6.20 8.15
N ALA A 62 -8.73 -5.10 7.60
CA ALA A 62 -9.48 -5.13 6.35
C ALA A 62 -8.61 -5.67 5.19
N GLY A 63 -7.35 -5.23 5.09
CA GLY A 63 -6.40 -5.73 4.12
C GLY A 63 -6.08 -7.23 4.30
N GLU A 64 -5.89 -7.69 5.55
CA GLU A 64 -5.69 -9.10 5.89
C GLU A 64 -6.87 -9.94 5.43
N ILE A 65 -8.08 -9.57 5.81
CA ILE A 65 -9.31 -10.30 5.48
C ILE A 65 -9.53 -10.35 3.97
N PHE A 66 -9.36 -9.20 3.30
CA PHE A 66 -9.58 -9.08 1.87
C PHE A 66 -8.69 -10.02 1.06
N VAL A 67 -7.39 -10.07 1.40
CA VAL A 67 -6.43 -10.92 0.68
C VAL A 67 -6.56 -12.39 1.09
N ARG A 68 -6.82 -12.70 2.37
CA ARG A 68 -7.07 -14.07 2.81
C ARG A 68 -8.22 -14.70 2.05
N ASP A 69 -9.36 -14.00 1.96
CA ASP A 69 -10.59 -14.56 1.40
C ASP A 69 -10.64 -14.39 -0.12
N GLY A 70 -10.05 -13.31 -0.67
CA GLY A 70 -9.96 -13.07 -2.12
C GLY A 70 -8.79 -13.74 -2.81
N ARG A 71 -7.73 -14.11 -2.08
CA ARG A 71 -6.51 -14.74 -2.60
C ARG A 71 -5.80 -13.91 -3.69
N ASP A 72 -5.91 -12.60 -3.61
CA ASP A 72 -5.25 -11.68 -4.53
C ASP A 72 -4.55 -10.54 -3.78
N LEU A 73 -3.21 -10.62 -3.71
CA LEU A 73 -2.39 -9.65 -2.98
C LEU A 73 -2.31 -8.31 -3.73
N GLY A 74 -2.22 -8.34 -5.05
CA GLY A 74 -2.09 -7.12 -5.86
C GLY A 74 -3.29 -6.20 -5.72
N LEU A 75 -4.51 -6.76 -5.80
CA LEU A 75 -5.74 -5.99 -5.60
C LEU A 75 -5.85 -5.47 -4.17
N GLY A 76 -5.49 -6.28 -3.17
CA GLY A 76 -5.46 -5.86 -1.77
C GLY A 76 -4.50 -4.70 -1.52
N VAL A 77 -3.29 -4.76 -2.07
CA VAL A 77 -2.29 -3.68 -2.01
C VAL A 77 -2.83 -2.40 -2.65
N SER A 78 -3.39 -2.47 -3.87
CA SER A 78 -3.96 -1.31 -4.56
C SER A 78 -5.09 -0.65 -3.79
N TRP A 79 -5.99 -1.46 -3.24
CA TRP A 79 -7.12 -0.96 -2.47
C TRP A 79 -6.69 -0.30 -1.16
N ILE A 80 -5.82 -0.94 -0.38
CA ILE A 80 -5.32 -0.39 0.89
C ILE A 80 -4.49 0.87 0.63
N PHE A 81 -3.68 0.90 -0.44
CA PHE A 81 -2.89 2.09 -0.79
C PHE A 81 -3.79 3.29 -1.13
N GLN A 82 -4.92 3.08 -1.83
CA GLN A 82 -5.95 4.09 -2.05
C GLN A 82 -6.47 4.68 -0.72
N GLN A 83 -6.76 3.82 0.27
CA GLN A 83 -7.22 4.25 1.60
C GLN A 83 -6.17 5.09 2.34
N ILE A 84 -4.91 4.64 2.31
CA ILE A 84 -3.78 5.34 2.95
C ILE A 84 -3.60 6.73 2.34
N ILE A 85 -3.56 6.84 1.00
CA ILE A 85 -3.38 8.12 0.30
C ILE A 85 -4.54 9.07 0.60
N ALA A 86 -5.77 8.60 0.47
CA ALA A 86 -6.96 9.41 0.70
C ALA A 86 -7.00 9.96 2.13
N ARG A 87 -6.74 9.10 3.14
CA ARG A 87 -6.74 9.48 4.56
C ARG A 87 -5.59 10.43 4.91
N HIS A 88 -4.35 10.00 4.63
CA HIS A 88 -3.16 10.65 5.20
C HIS A 88 -2.61 11.80 4.36
N LEU A 89 -2.88 11.83 3.07
CA LEU A 89 -2.46 12.96 2.24
C LEU A 89 -3.61 13.93 2.05
N LEU A 90 -4.67 13.51 1.37
CA LEU A 90 -5.76 14.42 1.06
C LEU A 90 -6.56 14.81 2.31
N GLY A 91 -6.90 13.86 3.18
CA GLY A 91 -7.68 14.11 4.39
C GLY A 91 -6.95 14.93 5.45
N THR A 92 -5.60 14.88 5.49
CA THR A 92 -4.79 15.64 6.46
C THR A 92 -4.38 17.01 5.94
N PHE A 93 -4.02 17.12 4.64
CA PHE A 93 -3.40 18.31 4.07
C PHE A 93 -4.27 19.02 3.05
N GLY A 94 -5.40 18.44 2.67
CA GLY A 94 -6.33 19.04 1.71
C GLY A 94 -7.09 20.23 2.30
N MET A 95 -7.30 21.24 1.47
CA MET A 95 -8.26 22.30 1.79
C MET A 95 -9.68 21.73 1.85
N PRO A 96 -10.62 22.33 2.59
CA PRO A 96 -12.00 21.86 2.66
C PRO A 96 -12.63 21.57 1.30
N GLU A 97 -12.42 22.45 0.32
CA GLU A 97 -12.96 22.30 -1.04
C GLU A 97 -12.34 21.09 -1.78
N GLN A 98 -11.04 20.85 -1.58
CA GLN A 98 -10.36 19.67 -2.14
C GLN A 98 -10.88 18.38 -1.50
N CYS A 99 -11.08 18.39 -0.19
CA CYS A 99 -11.64 17.25 0.55
C CYS A 99 -13.08 16.97 0.13
N ASP A 100 -13.93 17.99 0.05
CA ASP A 100 -15.33 17.83 -0.38
C ASP A 100 -15.42 17.26 -1.81
N GLN A 101 -14.56 17.75 -2.71
CA GLN A 101 -14.56 17.32 -4.10
C GLN A 101 -14.05 15.87 -4.25
N TYR A 102 -12.93 15.52 -3.62
CA TYR A 102 -12.23 14.27 -3.93
C TYR A 102 -12.42 13.18 -2.89
N LEU A 103 -12.50 13.48 -1.57
CA LEU A 103 -12.69 12.44 -0.55
C LEU A 103 -14.09 11.83 -0.61
N ARG A 104 -15.14 12.64 -0.82
CA ARG A 104 -16.50 12.09 -0.99
C ARG A 104 -16.59 11.16 -2.21
N ALA A 105 -15.94 11.53 -3.30
CA ALA A 105 -15.89 10.70 -4.50
C ALA A 105 -15.05 9.44 -4.27
N ALA A 106 -13.92 9.55 -3.55
CA ALA A 106 -13.08 8.42 -3.17
C ALA A 106 -13.81 7.42 -2.27
N ALA A 107 -14.59 7.90 -1.28
CA ALA A 107 -15.41 7.06 -0.39
C ALA A 107 -16.45 6.21 -1.14
N CYS A 108 -16.86 6.64 -2.34
CA CYS A 108 -17.79 5.92 -3.22
C CYS A 108 -17.10 5.13 -4.34
N GLY A 109 -15.76 5.04 -4.35
CA GLY A 109 -15.01 4.38 -5.44
C GLY A 109 -15.04 5.11 -6.77
N LYS A 110 -15.50 6.37 -6.80
CA LYS A 110 -15.63 7.20 -8.00
C LYS A 110 -14.41 8.06 -8.30
N CYS A 111 -13.46 8.17 -7.36
CA CYS A 111 -12.21 8.91 -7.53
C CYS A 111 -11.05 8.05 -7.03
N MET A 112 -10.16 7.70 -7.94
CA MET A 112 -8.93 6.99 -7.62
C MET A 112 -7.77 7.98 -7.54
N LEU A 113 -6.96 7.80 -6.49
CA LEU A 113 -5.77 8.61 -6.22
C LEU A 113 -4.51 7.80 -6.52
N SER A 114 -3.47 8.49 -6.97
CA SER A 114 -2.13 7.91 -7.11
C SER A 114 -1.08 8.88 -6.56
N PHE A 115 -0.13 8.35 -5.79
CA PHE A 115 0.95 9.14 -5.19
C PHE A 115 2.21 9.06 -6.05
N ALA A 116 2.62 10.20 -6.60
CA ALA A 116 3.62 10.31 -7.64
C ALA A 116 4.93 10.92 -7.09
N VAL A 117 5.82 10.06 -6.57
CA VAL A 117 7.12 10.44 -6.00
C VAL A 117 8.28 9.97 -6.87
N SER A 118 8.34 8.67 -7.15
CA SER A 118 9.46 8.00 -7.82
C SER A 118 9.66 8.47 -9.26
N GLU A 119 10.92 8.54 -9.69
CA GLU A 119 11.33 8.91 -11.06
C GLU A 119 12.11 7.80 -11.76
N PRO A 120 12.11 7.74 -13.09
CA PRO A 120 12.86 6.74 -13.87
C PRO A 120 14.35 6.69 -13.47
N GLY A 121 14.87 5.49 -13.17
CA GLY A 121 16.28 5.26 -12.82
C GLY A 121 16.76 5.87 -11.49
N ARG A 122 15.89 6.63 -10.77
CA ARG A 122 16.25 7.40 -9.56
C ARG A 122 15.48 6.98 -8.31
N GLY A 123 14.36 6.25 -8.50
CA GLY A 123 13.45 5.89 -7.39
C GLY A 123 12.91 7.12 -6.66
N ALA A 124 12.66 6.99 -5.37
CA ALA A 124 12.21 8.07 -4.48
C ALA A 124 13.36 8.66 -3.63
N THR A 125 14.58 8.75 -4.17
CA THR A 125 15.71 9.33 -3.42
C THR A 125 15.71 10.85 -3.59
N PRO A 126 15.53 11.66 -2.52
CA PRO A 126 15.24 13.10 -2.64
C PRO A 126 16.31 13.89 -3.40
N LYS A 127 17.60 13.60 -3.14
CA LYS A 127 18.68 14.27 -3.85
C LYS A 127 18.67 14.07 -5.37
N ASN A 128 18.08 12.96 -5.84
CA ASN A 128 18.07 12.56 -7.24
C ASN A 128 16.79 13.01 -7.98
N LEU A 129 15.73 13.43 -7.29
CA LEU A 129 14.49 13.86 -7.92
C LEU A 129 14.69 15.16 -8.70
N THR A 130 14.11 15.22 -9.89
CA THR A 130 14.27 16.31 -10.85
C THR A 130 12.98 16.88 -11.41
N THR A 131 11.83 16.26 -11.14
CA THR A 131 10.53 16.85 -11.48
C THR A 131 10.41 18.21 -10.82
N LYS A 132 10.23 19.26 -11.62
CA LYS A 132 10.20 20.67 -11.15
C LYS A 132 8.79 21.24 -11.21
N ALA A 133 8.53 22.13 -10.26
CA ALA A 133 7.38 23.04 -10.28
C ALA A 133 7.88 24.47 -10.20
N THR A 134 7.88 25.15 -11.33
CA THR A 134 8.31 26.55 -11.42
C THR A 134 7.14 27.47 -11.13
N ARG A 135 7.29 28.35 -10.13
CA ARG A 135 6.27 29.33 -9.78
C ARG A 135 6.16 30.41 -10.86
N GLN A 136 4.96 30.73 -11.29
CA GLN A 136 4.62 31.76 -12.27
C GLN A 136 3.48 32.64 -11.69
N GLY A 137 3.84 33.61 -10.85
CA GLY A 137 2.87 34.41 -10.12
C GLY A 137 2.00 33.57 -9.17
N ARG A 138 0.70 33.45 -9.46
CA ARG A 138 -0.27 32.64 -8.70
C ARG A 138 -0.51 31.25 -9.31
N SER A 139 0.41 30.79 -10.15
CA SER A 139 0.34 29.50 -10.83
C SER A 139 1.68 28.79 -10.74
N TYR A 140 1.69 27.50 -11.09
CA TYR A 140 2.89 26.66 -11.18
C TYR A 140 2.91 25.95 -12.53
N CYS A 141 4.10 25.84 -13.11
CA CYS A 141 4.35 25.04 -14.30
C CYS A 141 5.12 23.77 -13.89
N LEU A 142 4.49 22.59 -14.02
CA LEU A 142 5.11 21.30 -13.69
C LEU A 142 5.73 20.68 -14.94
N GLN A 143 6.95 20.14 -14.74
CA GLN A 143 7.68 19.41 -15.78
C GLN A 143 8.46 18.25 -15.18
N GLY A 144 8.37 17.07 -15.82
CA GLY A 144 9.10 15.86 -15.42
C GLY A 144 8.30 14.59 -15.65
N GLU A 145 8.87 13.47 -15.22
CA GLU A 145 8.27 12.13 -15.31
C GLU A 145 8.22 11.48 -13.94
N LYS A 146 7.11 10.81 -13.64
CA LYS A 146 6.95 9.95 -12.45
C LYS A 146 6.63 8.52 -12.87
N ARG A 147 7.22 7.56 -12.15
CA ARG A 147 7.15 6.14 -12.53
C ARG A 147 6.91 5.23 -11.32
N TYR A 148 6.47 4.01 -11.58
CA TYR A 148 6.09 3.01 -10.58
C TYR A 148 4.92 3.46 -9.71
N LEU A 149 3.94 4.12 -10.32
CA LEU A 149 2.79 4.68 -9.65
C LEU A 149 1.72 3.60 -9.44
N THR A 150 1.54 3.18 -8.18
CA THR A 150 0.41 2.33 -7.80
C THR A 150 -0.89 3.06 -8.11
N ASN A 151 -1.84 2.39 -8.76
CA ASN A 151 -3.09 2.95 -9.27
C ASN A 151 -2.92 4.00 -10.38
N GLY A 152 -1.70 4.31 -10.84
CA GLY A 152 -1.45 5.33 -11.85
C GLY A 152 -2.30 5.21 -13.12
N PRO A 153 -2.41 4.02 -13.75
CA PRO A 153 -3.24 3.83 -14.95
C PRO A 153 -4.72 4.14 -14.76
N ILE A 154 -5.24 3.98 -13.55
CA ILE A 154 -6.66 4.15 -13.21
C ILE A 154 -6.95 5.39 -12.37
N ALA A 155 -5.91 6.18 -12.03
CA ALA A 155 -6.06 7.37 -11.19
C ALA A 155 -6.82 8.50 -11.91
N ASP A 156 -7.70 9.15 -11.16
CA ASP A 156 -8.39 10.39 -11.58
C ASP A 156 -7.59 11.61 -11.15
N ILE A 157 -6.86 11.48 -10.01
CA ILE A 157 -6.03 12.54 -9.42
C ILE A 157 -4.66 11.97 -9.09
N PHE A 158 -3.61 12.68 -9.46
CA PHE A 158 -2.24 12.41 -9.05
C PHE A 158 -1.82 13.40 -7.96
N ILE A 159 -1.29 12.90 -6.85
CA ILE A 159 -0.59 13.72 -5.85
C ILE A 159 0.88 13.71 -6.24
N VAL A 160 1.33 14.78 -6.89
CA VAL A 160 2.68 14.87 -7.47
C VAL A 160 3.61 15.61 -6.53
N ILE A 161 4.74 14.97 -6.19
CA ILE A 161 5.83 15.61 -5.46
C ILE A 161 6.82 16.20 -6.46
N ALA A 162 6.99 17.53 -6.42
CA ALA A 162 7.88 18.26 -7.30
C ALA A 162 8.84 19.16 -6.51
N VAL A 163 10.02 19.40 -7.06
CA VAL A 163 11.02 20.33 -6.54
C VAL A 163 10.55 21.75 -6.83
N THR A 164 10.42 22.57 -5.80
CA THR A 164 10.06 24.01 -5.91
C THR A 164 11.22 24.93 -5.62
N ASP A 165 12.25 24.46 -4.88
CA ASP A 165 13.46 25.24 -4.61
C ASP A 165 14.69 24.31 -4.52
N GLU A 166 15.79 24.74 -5.18
CA GLU A 166 17.11 24.09 -5.17
C GLU A 166 18.21 25.05 -4.73
N SER A 167 17.88 26.24 -4.22
CA SER A 167 18.86 27.26 -3.77
C SER A 167 19.58 26.87 -2.48
N SER A 168 18.99 25.99 -1.69
CA SER A 168 19.56 25.41 -0.47
C SER A 168 20.26 24.08 -0.76
N PRO A 169 21.24 23.62 0.07
CA PRO A 169 21.81 22.27 -0.04
C PRO A 169 20.79 21.15 0.02
N ARG A 170 19.61 21.38 0.59
CA ARG A 170 18.48 20.46 0.60
C ARG A 170 17.36 21.02 -0.26
N LYS A 171 16.97 20.27 -1.29
CA LYS A 171 15.83 20.61 -2.14
C LYS A 171 14.55 20.77 -1.32
N ALA A 172 13.75 21.78 -1.65
CA ALA A 172 12.39 21.91 -1.14
C ALA A 172 11.40 21.22 -2.08
N PHE A 173 10.48 20.46 -1.49
CA PHE A 173 9.47 19.67 -2.23
C PHE A 173 8.08 20.13 -1.87
N THR A 174 7.25 20.29 -2.88
CA THR A 174 5.84 20.66 -2.75
C THR A 174 4.96 19.58 -3.37
N ALA A 175 3.81 19.33 -2.76
CA ALA A 175 2.80 18.41 -3.28
C ALA A 175 1.72 19.17 -4.07
N PHE A 176 1.31 18.60 -5.18
CA PHE A 176 0.29 19.15 -6.06
C PHE A 176 -0.79 18.12 -6.37
N LEU A 177 -2.06 18.50 -6.30
CA LEU A 177 -3.17 17.75 -6.84
C LEU A 177 -3.27 18.01 -8.34
N VAL A 178 -3.00 16.99 -9.14
CA VAL A 178 -2.98 17.08 -10.61
C VAL A 178 -4.08 16.19 -11.17
N PRO A 179 -5.22 16.75 -11.63
CA PRO A 179 -6.25 15.99 -12.31
C PRO A 179 -5.72 15.30 -13.58
N ARG A 180 -6.23 14.09 -13.87
CA ARG A 180 -5.82 13.28 -15.02
C ARG A 180 -5.93 14.01 -16.36
N ASN A 181 -6.91 14.91 -16.48
CA ASN A 181 -7.18 15.69 -17.69
C ASN A 181 -6.44 17.04 -17.74
N THR A 182 -5.46 17.27 -16.85
CA THR A 182 -4.66 18.50 -16.88
C THR A 182 -3.91 18.61 -18.21
N PRO A 183 -4.02 19.74 -18.94
CA PRO A 183 -3.28 19.94 -20.17
C PRO A 183 -1.76 19.77 -19.96
N GLY A 184 -1.11 18.99 -20.82
CA GLY A 184 0.31 18.65 -20.71
C GLY A 184 0.61 17.41 -19.87
N LEU A 185 -0.38 16.85 -19.14
CA LEU A 185 -0.24 15.55 -18.47
C LEU A 185 -0.55 14.42 -19.45
N THR A 186 0.34 13.44 -19.52
CA THR A 186 0.12 12.19 -20.26
C THR A 186 0.29 11.01 -19.30
N VAL A 187 -0.74 10.18 -19.18
CA VAL A 187 -0.64 8.88 -18.48
C VAL A 187 -0.08 7.88 -19.49
N LEU A 188 1.07 7.30 -19.14
CA LEU A 188 1.74 6.31 -19.99
C LEU A 188 1.06 4.94 -19.89
N PRO A 189 1.27 4.04 -20.87
CA PRO A 189 0.74 2.69 -20.82
C PRO A 189 1.05 1.98 -19.49
N PRO A 190 0.17 1.09 -19.02
CA PRO A 190 0.40 0.31 -17.82
C PRO A 190 1.73 -0.47 -17.88
N MET A 191 2.40 -0.56 -16.74
CA MET A 191 3.64 -1.34 -16.61
C MET A 191 3.29 -2.78 -16.28
N SER A 192 3.86 -3.73 -17.03
CA SER A 192 3.78 -5.15 -16.68
C SER A 192 4.83 -5.47 -15.62
N LEU A 193 4.38 -5.92 -14.46
CA LEU A 193 5.22 -6.45 -13.39
C LEU A 193 5.09 -7.98 -13.36
N ASN A 194 6.17 -8.67 -12.99
CA ASN A 194 6.13 -10.14 -12.82
C ASN A 194 5.45 -10.58 -11.52
N PHE A 195 5.02 -9.63 -10.69
CA PHE A 195 4.34 -9.83 -9.42
C PHE A 195 3.25 -8.75 -9.25
N LEU A 196 2.34 -8.94 -8.30
CA LEU A 196 1.19 -8.04 -8.06
C LEU A 196 0.46 -7.66 -9.36
N LYS A 197 0.26 -8.63 -10.26
CA LYS A 197 -0.28 -8.39 -11.61
C LYS A 197 -1.65 -7.70 -11.63
N SER A 198 -2.46 -7.90 -10.59
CA SER A 198 -3.77 -7.24 -10.41
C SER A 198 -3.69 -5.82 -9.85
N SER A 199 -2.48 -5.37 -9.44
CA SER A 199 -2.23 -4.00 -9.01
C SER A 199 -1.81 -3.16 -10.20
N PRO A 200 -2.63 -2.21 -10.68
CA PRO A 200 -2.27 -1.39 -11.84
C PRO A 200 -1.14 -0.43 -11.48
N HIS A 201 0.01 -0.62 -12.11
CA HIS A 201 1.18 0.24 -11.99
C HIS A 201 1.44 0.98 -13.30
N GLY A 202 1.89 2.24 -13.22
CA GLY A 202 2.13 3.04 -14.40
C GLY A 202 3.09 4.20 -14.20
N ALA A 203 3.06 5.12 -15.15
CA ALA A 203 3.87 6.31 -15.16
C ALA A 203 3.08 7.49 -15.72
N ILE A 204 3.52 8.71 -15.41
CA ILE A 204 2.99 9.94 -16.00
C ILE A 204 4.13 10.80 -16.51
N ASN A 205 3.89 11.47 -17.62
CA ASN A 205 4.75 12.54 -18.14
C ASN A 205 4.01 13.88 -18.01
N MET A 206 4.70 14.88 -17.49
CA MET A 206 4.21 16.24 -17.34
C MET A 206 5.07 17.16 -18.22
N ASN A 207 4.46 17.74 -19.23
CA ASN A 207 5.10 18.70 -20.13
C ASN A 207 4.40 20.05 -20.00
N GLN A 208 5.00 20.95 -19.24
CA GLN A 208 4.51 22.29 -18.96
C GLN A 208 3.06 22.32 -18.43
N CYS A 209 2.71 21.40 -17.54
CA CYS A 209 1.39 21.36 -16.91
C CYS A 209 1.16 22.62 -16.08
N GLN A 210 0.20 23.43 -16.48
CA GLN A 210 -0.18 24.67 -15.77
C GLN A 210 -1.16 24.37 -14.65
N LEU A 211 -0.79 24.68 -13.41
CA LEU A 211 -1.61 24.51 -12.22
C LEU A 211 -1.84 25.83 -11.52
N LYS A 212 -3.06 26.06 -11.07
CA LYS A 212 -3.39 27.19 -10.20
C LYS A 212 -2.86 26.95 -8.79
N GLN A 213 -2.69 28.00 -7.99
CA GLN A 213 -2.25 27.89 -6.59
C GLN A 213 -3.16 26.96 -5.75
N GLN A 214 -4.43 26.85 -6.08
CA GLN A 214 -5.39 25.94 -5.44
C GLN A 214 -5.07 24.44 -5.65
N ALA A 215 -4.15 24.11 -6.55
CA ALA A 215 -3.68 22.74 -6.71
C ALA A 215 -2.64 22.33 -5.65
N LEU A 216 -2.14 23.25 -4.83
CA LEU A 216 -1.24 22.93 -3.73
C LEU A 216 -1.95 22.03 -2.71
N LEU A 217 -1.23 21.00 -2.26
CA LEU A 217 -1.63 20.16 -1.16
C LEU A 217 -0.67 20.41 0.02
N GLY A 218 -1.20 20.91 1.12
CA GLY A 218 -0.40 21.31 2.28
C GLY A 218 0.49 22.52 2.03
N ALA A 219 1.58 22.66 2.83
CA ALA A 219 2.49 23.81 2.79
C ALA A 219 3.56 23.65 1.70
N GLU A 220 3.83 24.76 0.98
CA GLU A 220 4.90 24.82 -0.03
C GLU A 220 6.27 24.50 0.60
N GLY A 221 7.06 23.67 -0.07
CA GLY A 221 8.39 23.25 0.35
C GLY A 221 8.46 22.21 1.46
N LYS A 222 7.32 21.77 2.02
CA LYS A 222 7.25 20.87 3.19
C LYS A 222 6.86 19.43 2.87
N ALA A 223 6.46 19.13 1.63
CA ALA A 223 5.87 17.84 1.29
C ALA A 223 6.77 16.63 1.59
N TRP A 224 8.09 16.80 1.55
CA TRP A 224 8.99 15.68 1.86
C TRP A 224 8.90 15.24 3.32
N GLN A 225 9.03 16.21 4.25
CA GLN A 225 9.01 15.96 5.69
C GLN A 225 7.61 15.62 6.19
N ASP A 226 6.59 16.33 5.68
CA ASP A 226 5.24 16.24 6.22
C ASP A 226 4.42 15.09 5.60
N MET A 227 4.74 14.69 4.35
CA MET A 227 3.95 13.70 3.61
C MET A 227 4.76 12.45 3.24
N VAL A 228 5.89 12.60 2.50
CA VAL A 228 6.60 11.43 1.92
C VAL A 228 7.17 10.54 3.02
N VAL A 229 7.83 11.12 4.02
CA VAL A 229 8.46 10.36 5.11
C VAL A 229 7.42 9.69 6.01
N PRO A 230 6.40 10.42 6.54
CA PRO A 230 5.36 9.82 7.37
C PRO A 230 4.54 8.75 6.63
N LEU A 231 4.15 9.03 5.39
CA LEU A 231 3.39 8.06 4.60
C LEU A 231 4.16 6.75 4.40
N GLY A 232 5.48 6.81 4.23
CA GLY A 232 6.30 5.61 4.12
C GLY A 232 6.27 4.73 5.37
N GLU A 233 6.16 5.30 6.57
CA GLU A 233 6.03 4.54 7.82
C GLU A 233 4.64 3.94 8.00
N ILE A 234 3.61 4.71 7.63
CA ILE A 234 2.21 4.26 7.62
C ILE A 234 2.03 3.12 6.62
N GLU A 235 2.54 3.30 5.40
CA GLU A 235 2.50 2.29 4.33
C GLU A 235 3.14 0.97 4.79
N ASP A 236 4.38 1.01 5.31
CA ASP A 236 5.06 -0.20 5.75
C ASP A 236 4.33 -0.93 6.88
N THR A 237 3.62 -0.20 7.74
CA THR A 237 2.85 -0.77 8.84
C THR A 237 1.53 -1.38 8.32
N ILE A 238 0.75 -0.64 7.56
CA ILE A 238 -0.58 -1.09 7.14
C ILE A 238 -0.50 -2.20 6.08
N MET A 239 0.52 -2.17 5.22
CA MET A 239 0.74 -3.21 4.21
C MET A 239 1.09 -4.58 4.80
N MET A 240 1.43 -4.67 6.09
CA MET A 240 1.52 -5.97 6.76
C MET A 240 0.19 -6.72 6.74
N GLY A 241 -0.95 -6.03 6.74
CA GLY A 241 -2.28 -6.64 6.68
C GLY A 241 -2.51 -7.47 5.40
N PRO A 242 -2.46 -6.88 4.19
CA PRO A 242 -2.55 -7.62 2.95
C PRO A 242 -1.57 -8.80 2.85
N VAL A 243 -0.33 -8.61 3.32
CA VAL A 243 0.68 -9.69 3.31
C VAL A 243 0.31 -10.82 4.27
N LEU A 244 -0.15 -10.51 5.49
CA LEU A 244 -0.69 -11.51 6.42
C LEU A 244 -1.87 -12.27 5.79
N GLY A 245 -2.75 -11.59 5.08
CA GLY A 245 -3.84 -12.22 4.35
C GLY A 245 -3.36 -13.22 3.31
N GLY A 246 -2.32 -12.88 2.55
CA GLY A 246 -1.68 -13.78 1.59
C GLY A 246 -1.04 -15.01 2.26
N MET A 247 -0.36 -14.81 3.38
CA MET A 247 0.23 -15.88 4.19
C MET A 247 -0.84 -16.81 4.79
N ALA A 248 -1.93 -16.23 5.32
CA ALA A 248 -3.07 -17.01 5.81
C ALA A 248 -3.71 -17.85 4.71
N ALA A 249 -3.89 -17.28 3.50
CA ALA A 249 -4.41 -18.00 2.35
C ALA A 249 -3.49 -19.17 1.94
N GLN A 250 -2.17 -19.00 2.02
CA GLN A 250 -1.22 -20.09 1.75
C GLN A 250 -1.32 -21.21 2.79
N LEU A 251 -1.42 -20.86 4.08
CA LEU A 251 -1.65 -21.84 5.15
C LEU A 251 -2.95 -22.63 4.94
N ASP A 252 -4.04 -21.95 4.61
CA ASP A 252 -5.33 -22.59 4.32
C ASP A 252 -5.25 -23.53 3.11
N ILE A 253 -4.53 -23.15 2.06
CA ILE A 253 -4.32 -23.98 0.87
C ILE A 253 -3.56 -25.25 1.25
N LEU A 254 -2.46 -25.14 2.00
CA LEU A 254 -1.69 -26.30 2.44
C LEU A 254 -2.49 -27.21 3.36
N LYS A 255 -3.17 -26.64 4.35
CA LYS A 255 -4.05 -27.39 5.26
C LYS A 255 -5.07 -28.23 4.49
N ASN A 256 -5.79 -27.59 3.56
CA ASN A 256 -6.79 -28.28 2.74
C ASN A 256 -6.16 -29.37 1.85
N ALA A 257 -4.97 -29.12 1.29
CA ALA A 257 -4.26 -30.10 0.49
C ALA A 257 -3.89 -31.35 1.31
N VAL A 258 -3.36 -31.15 2.52
CA VAL A 258 -3.02 -32.27 3.43
C VAL A 258 -4.27 -33.03 3.89
N GLN A 259 -5.33 -32.32 4.28
CA GLN A 259 -6.58 -32.95 4.74
C GLN A 259 -7.28 -33.78 3.66
N ASN A 260 -7.15 -33.40 2.37
CA ASN A 260 -7.72 -34.12 1.24
C ASN A 260 -6.75 -35.18 0.66
N SER A 261 -5.58 -35.40 1.27
CA SER A 261 -4.61 -36.40 0.86
C SER A 261 -5.02 -37.79 1.34
N ALA A 262 -4.77 -38.80 0.50
CA ALA A 262 -4.88 -40.20 0.91
C ALA A 262 -3.79 -40.62 1.92
N THR A 263 -2.70 -39.86 2.03
CA THR A 263 -1.58 -40.13 2.95
C THR A 263 -1.68 -39.18 4.13
N PRO A 264 -1.87 -39.67 5.37
CA PRO A 264 -1.84 -38.84 6.57
C PRO A 264 -0.51 -38.10 6.72
N ALA A 265 -0.54 -36.91 7.34
CA ALA A 265 0.67 -36.21 7.74
C ALA A 265 1.45 -37.07 8.76
N ASP A 266 2.75 -37.12 8.59
CA ASP A 266 3.63 -37.72 9.62
C ASP A 266 3.94 -36.70 10.73
N ARG A 267 4.53 -37.18 11.84
CA ARG A 267 4.88 -36.33 12.99
C ARG A 267 5.87 -35.21 12.64
N GLY A 268 6.74 -35.40 11.66
CA GLY A 268 7.67 -34.37 11.18
C GLY A 268 6.95 -33.23 10.52
N LEU A 269 6.07 -33.53 9.58
CA LEU A 269 5.24 -32.57 8.88
C LEU A 269 4.31 -31.81 9.84
N GLU A 270 3.70 -32.52 10.81
CA GLU A 270 2.86 -31.90 11.85
C GLU A 270 3.67 -30.92 12.70
N GLY A 271 4.89 -31.27 13.09
CA GLY A 271 5.79 -30.40 13.85
C GLY A 271 6.17 -29.13 13.10
N GLU A 272 6.56 -29.24 11.83
CA GLU A 272 6.89 -28.09 10.99
C GLU A 272 5.67 -27.19 10.73
N ALA A 273 4.51 -27.76 10.47
CA ALA A 273 3.26 -27.02 10.32
C ALA A 273 2.87 -26.28 11.61
N GLY A 274 3.06 -26.90 12.78
CA GLY A 274 2.85 -26.28 14.08
C GLY A 274 3.78 -25.09 14.34
N ALA A 275 5.07 -25.23 14.03
CA ALA A 275 6.04 -24.14 14.14
C ALA A 275 5.69 -22.96 13.22
N LEU A 276 5.31 -23.24 11.97
CA LEU A 276 4.89 -22.23 11.01
C LEU A 276 3.60 -21.50 11.45
N ALA A 277 2.63 -22.22 12.00
CA ALA A 277 1.41 -21.63 12.56
C ALA A 277 1.72 -20.72 13.77
N ALA A 278 2.65 -21.11 14.65
CA ALA A 278 3.10 -20.30 15.77
C ALA A 278 3.82 -19.02 15.30
N LEU A 279 4.70 -19.12 14.28
CA LEU A 279 5.37 -17.99 13.67
C LEU A 279 4.35 -17.00 13.07
N PHE A 280 3.36 -17.50 12.32
CA PHE A 280 2.28 -16.67 11.78
C PHE A 280 1.48 -15.95 12.88
N ALA A 281 1.14 -16.63 13.96
CA ALA A 281 0.45 -16.03 15.10
C ALA A 281 1.26 -14.90 15.75
N ALA A 282 2.56 -15.09 15.94
CA ALA A 282 3.46 -14.05 16.45
C ALA A 282 3.54 -12.84 15.50
N MET A 283 3.66 -13.07 14.19
CA MET A 283 3.68 -12.03 13.18
C MET A 283 2.39 -11.20 13.18
N LYS A 284 1.25 -11.84 13.36
CA LYS A 284 -0.05 -11.18 13.47
C LYS A 284 -0.13 -10.25 14.67
N VAL A 285 0.34 -10.69 15.83
CA VAL A 285 0.42 -9.85 17.05
C VAL A 285 1.30 -8.62 16.82
N ILE A 286 2.48 -8.80 16.22
CA ILE A 286 3.43 -7.71 15.93
C ILE A 286 2.79 -6.69 14.98
N ALA A 287 2.14 -7.14 13.92
CA ALA A 287 1.50 -6.26 12.94
C ALA A 287 0.36 -5.44 13.57
N TYR A 288 -0.47 -6.08 14.38
CA TYR A 288 -1.58 -5.43 15.07
C TYR A 288 -1.10 -4.40 16.07
N GLU A 289 -0.04 -4.72 16.83
CA GLU A 289 0.57 -3.78 17.77
C GLU A 289 1.20 -2.59 17.03
N ALA A 290 1.88 -2.80 15.91
CA ALA A 290 2.42 -1.73 15.10
C ALA A 290 1.31 -0.77 14.61
N ALA A 291 0.17 -1.28 14.18
CA ALA A 291 -0.98 -0.48 13.76
C ALA A 291 -1.59 0.32 14.95
N ARG A 292 -1.71 -0.30 16.13
CA ARG A 292 -2.17 0.41 17.35
C ARG A 292 -1.23 1.56 17.74
N ARG A 293 0.07 1.37 17.55
CA ARG A 293 1.04 2.46 17.78
C ARG A 293 0.79 3.65 16.85
N LEU A 294 0.46 3.39 15.57
CA LEU A 294 0.05 4.47 14.66
C LEU A 294 -1.25 5.16 15.12
N ASP A 295 -2.21 4.41 15.65
CA ASP A 295 -3.48 4.97 16.14
C ASP A 295 -3.29 5.90 17.36
N ASN A 296 -2.22 5.69 18.13
CA ASN A 296 -1.89 6.51 19.29
C ASN A 296 -1.05 7.76 18.95
N LEU A 297 -0.67 7.96 17.67
CA LEU A 297 0.05 9.15 17.24
C LEU A 297 -0.91 10.26 16.83
N PRO A 298 -0.59 11.54 17.10
CA PRO A 298 -1.32 12.66 16.53
C PRO A 298 -1.29 12.58 14.99
N ALA A 299 -2.39 12.99 14.36
CA ALA A 299 -2.50 12.95 12.89
C ALA A 299 -1.34 13.73 12.23
N GLY A 300 -0.67 13.09 11.26
CA GLY A 300 0.44 13.67 10.51
C GLY A 300 1.78 13.76 11.28
N SER A 301 1.87 13.23 12.50
CA SER A 301 3.10 13.23 13.28
C SER A 301 3.85 11.90 13.16
N LEU A 302 5.18 11.97 13.28
CA LEU A 302 6.05 10.83 13.50
C LEU A 302 6.40 10.71 14.99
N PRO A 303 6.56 9.51 15.53
CA PRO A 303 6.96 9.33 16.91
C PRO A 303 8.37 9.87 17.13
N THR A 304 8.54 10.69 18.16
CA THR A 304 9.86 11.12 18.64
C THR A 304 10.49 10.10 19.59
N ASP A 305 9.67 9.23 20.16
CA ASP A 305 10.04 8.18 21.10
C ASP A 305 10.11 6.83 20.38
N ALA A 306 11.24 6.14 20.47
CA ALA A 306 11.47 4.86 19.82
C ALA A 306 10.50 3.77 20.31
N ASP A 307 10.11 3.80 21.60
CA ASP A 307 9.20 2.81 22.18
C ASP A 307 7.76 2.97 21.69
N LYS A 308 7.39 4.18 21.24
CA LYS A 308 6.09 4.47 20.64
C LYS A 308 6.08 4.31 19.13
N SER A 309 7.25 4.17 18.50
CA SER A 309 7.39 4.01 17.07
C SER A 309 6.96 2.61 16.60
N PRO A 310 6.22 2.48 15.49
CA PRO A 310 5.97 1.18 14.85
C PRO A 310 7.24 0.61 14.19
N VAL A 311 8.25 1.43 13.91
CA VAL A 311 9.43 1.06 13.09
C VAL A 311 10.18 -0.18 13.61
N PRO A 312 10.49 -0.33 14.92
CA PRO A 312 11.14 -1.54 15.42
C PRO A 312 10.29 -2.80 15.17
N LEU A 313 8.97 -2.70 15.29
CA LEU A 313 8.04 -3.81 15.03
C LEU A 313 8.00 -4.17 13.54
N VAL A 314 8.00 -3.18 12.66
CA VAL A 314 8.06 -3.37 11.20
C VAL A 314 9.37 -4.08 10.79
N ILE A 315 10.51 -3.68 11.38
CA ILE A 315 11.82 -4.31 11.14
C ILE A 315 11.80 -5.78 11.57
N ALA A 316 11.31 -6.07 12.78
CA ALA A 316 11.20 -7.43 13.32
C ALA A 316 10.26 -8.27 12.44
N TRP A 317 9.10 -7.72 12.09
CA TRP A 317 8.11 -8.39 11.26
C TRP A 317 8.65 -8.77 9.89
N ALA A 318 9.36 -7.87 9.21
CA ALA A 318 9.94 -8.14 7.89
C ALA A 318 10.97 -9.29 7.91
N ARG A 319 11.69 -9.45 9.02
CA ARG A 319 12.61 -10.57 9.23
C ARG A 319 11.84 -11.89 9.37
N LEU A 320 10.81 -11.91 10.21
CA LEU A 320 9.93 -13.08 10.38
C LEU A 320 9.17 -13.43 9.09
N ALA A 321 8.79 -12.43 8.30
CA ALA A 321 8.15 -12.65 6.99
C ALA A 321 9.07 -13.39 6.01
N THR A 322 10.37 -13.09 6.03
CA THR A 322 11.35 -13.81 5.20
C THR A 322 11.50 -15.26 5.65
N GLU A 323 11.53 -15.50 6.95
CA GLU A 323 11.55 -16.84 7.55
C GLU A 323 10.29 -17.63 7.19
N PHE A 324 9.11 -17.03 7.39
CA PHE A 324 7.83 -17.63 7.01
C PHE A 324 7.79 -18.04 5.54
N CYS A 325 8.22 -17.16 4.62
CA CYS A 325 8.23 -17.47 3.19
C CYS A 325 9.15 -18.64 2.84
N THR A 326 10.26 -18.79 3.55
CA THR A 326 11.20 -19.89 3.37
C THR A 326 10.60 -21.21 3.87
N ASP A 327 10.03 -21.18 5.06
CA ASP A 327 9.49 -22.37 5.72
C ASP A 327 8.22 -22.88 5.03
N ILE A 328 7.31 -21.99 4.62
CA ILE A 328 6.09 -22.40 3.91
C ILE A 328 6.41 -22.99 2.54
N ALA A 329 7.43 -22.48 1.84
CA ALA A 329 7.87 -23.04 0.56
C ALA A 329 8.49 -24.43 0.75
N ARG A 330 9.29 -24.64 1.80
CA ARG A 330 9.86 -25.94 2.17
C ARG A 330 8.76 -26.94 2.51
N LEU A 331 7.81 -26.54 3.36
CA LEU A 331 6.68 -27.38 3.77
C LEU A 331 5.82 -27.77 2.55
N ALA A 332 5.57 -26.85 1.64
CA ALA A 332 4.83 -27.10 0.40
C ALA A 332 5.50 -28.15 -0.50
N GLN A 333 6.84 -28.21 -0.53
CA GLN A 333 7.59 -29.22 -1.28
C GLN A 333 7.52 -30.62 -0.63
N GLN A 334 7.44 -30.70 0.69
CA GLN A 334 7.33 -31.96 1.42
C GLN A 334 5.95 -32.59 1.27
N VAL A 335 4.92 -31.76 1.18
CA VAL A 335 3.53 -32.17 0.92
C VAL A 335 3.42 -32.62 -0.55
N LYS A 336 3.68 -33.89 -0.84
CA LYS A 336 3.70 -34.52 -2.18
C LYS A 336 2.32 -34.50 -2.90
N ILE A 337 1.65 -33.35 -2.94
CA ILE A 337 0.32 -33.13 -3.49
C ILE A 337 0.35 -31.98 -4.45
N SER A 338 -0.51 -31.99 -5.46
CA SER A 338 -0.69 -30.84 -6.37
C SER A 338 -1.21 -29.64 -5.60
N ILE A 339 -0.39 -28.58 -5.50
CA ILE A 339 -0.76 -27.32 -4.86
C ILE A 339 -1.29 -26.37 -5.95
N PRO A 340 -2.45 -25.72 -5.76
CA PRO A 340 -3.00 -24.77 -6.72
C PRO A 340 -2.03 -23.62 -7.07
N GLU A 341 -2.04 -23.18 -8.34
CA GLU A 341 -1.20 -22.10 -8.87
C GLU A 341 -1.26 -20.81 -8.04
N VAL A 342 -2.44 -20.52 -7.45
CA VAL A 342 -2.64 -19.36 -6.57
C VAL A 342 -1.67 -19.32 -5.39
N PHE A 343 -1.21 -20.47 -4.89
CA PHE A 343 -0.22 -20.55 -3.83
C PHE A 343 1.14 -19.97 -4.30
N SER A 344 1.61 -20.42 -5.46
CA SER A 344 2.89 -19.96 -6.04
C SER A 344 2.83 -18.48 -6.43
N ARG A 345 1.66 -18.00 -6.91
CA ARG A 345 1.44 -16.60 -7.18
C ARG A 345 1.55 -15.75 -5.91
N LEU A 346 0.85 -16.14 -4.84
CA LEU A 346 0.96 -15.44 -3.54
C LEU A 346 2.40 -15.46 -3.01
N GLN A 347 3.11 -16.58 -3.14
CA GLN A 347 4.51 -16.70 -2.76
C GLN A 347 5.39 -15.68 -3.51
N THR A 348 5.22 -15.61 -4.82
CA THR A 348 5.94 -14.65 -5.68
C THR A 348 5.63 -13.21 -5.30
N ASP A 349 4.36 -12.89 -5.09
CA ASP A 349 3.90 -11.55 -4.74
C ASP A 349 4.47 -11.10 -3.39
N ILE A 350 4.38 -11.95 -2.36
CA ILE A 350 4.88 -11.66 -1.01
C ILE A 350 6.41 -11.46 -1.01
N THR A 351 7.14 -12.37 -1.62
CA THR A 351 8.61 -12.30 -1.65
C THR A 351 9.12 -11.12 -2.46
N SER A 352 8.48 -10.79 -3.58
CA SER A 352 8.82 -9.65 -4.43
C SER A 352 8.53 -8.32 -3.73
N LEU A 353 7.39 -8.21 -3.03
CA LEU A 353 7.06 -7.02 -2.25
C LEU A 353 8.08 -6.80 -1.11
N GLY A 354 8.47 -7.86 -0.40
CA GLY A 354 9.53 -7.82 0.62
C GLY A 354 10.88 -7.36 0.05
N ALA A 355 11.24 -7.82 -1.14
CA ALA A 355 12.48 -7.42 -1.82
C ALA A 355 12.50 -5.92 -2.16
N LEU A 356 11.37 -5.33 -2.58
CA LEU A 356 11.25 -3.89 -2.83
C LEU A 356 11.48 -3.04 -1.58
N GLN A 357 11.06 -3.53 -0.42
CA GLN A 357 11.20 -2.81 0.86
C GLN A 357 12.59 -2.92 1.48
N LYS A 358 13.43 -3.87 1.03
CA LYS A 358 14.73 -4.21 1.65
C LYS A 358 15.63 -2.99 1.90
N ARG A 359 15.79 -2.10 0.90
CA ARG A 359 16.65 -0.91 1.05
C ARG A 359 16.09 0.08 2.08
N ARG A 360 14.79 0.31 2.09
CA ARG A 360 14.10 1.19 3.05
C ARG A 360 14.25 0.65 4.46
N LEU A 361 14.05 -0.65 4.65
CA LEU A 361 14.23 -1.33 5.93
C LEU A 361 15.68 -1.26 6.42
N GLN A 362 16.68 -1.44 5.56
CA GLN A 362 18.08 -1.29 5.91
C GLN A 362 18.40 0.11 6.46
N VAL A 363 17.95 1.17 5.80
CA VAL A 363 18.13 2.55 6.28
C VAL A 363 17.49 2.76 7.66
N ARG A 364 16.32 2.15 7.90
CA ARG A 364 15.65 2.22 9.21
C ARG A 364 16.40 1.45 10.28
N GLN A 365 16.91 0.25 9.97
CA GLN A 365 17.75 -0.54 10.87
C GLN A 365 18.99 0.25 11.30
N GLU A 366 19.69 0.87 10.34
CA GLU A 366 20.86 1.71 10.63
C GLU A 366 20.52 2.91 11.51
N LYS A 367 19.35 3.57 11.28
CA LYS A 367 18.88 4.67 12.13
C LYS A 367 18.55 4.20 13.55
N THR A 368 17.84 3.08 13.68
CA THR A 368 17.51 2.48 14.98
C THR A 368 18.77 2.06 15.74
N GLY A 369 19.73 1.44 15.05
CA GLY A 369 21.01 1.06 15.65
C GLY A 369 21.83 2.26 16.14
N ARG A 370 21.86 3.36 15.40
CA ARG A 370 22.51 4.59 15.86
C ARG A 370 21.87 5.15 17.14
N ALA A 371 20.55 5.15 17.21
CA ALA A 371 19.82 5.59 18.40
C ALA A 371 20.04 4.65 19.61
N PHE A 372 20.30 3.36 19.37
CA PHE A 372 20.63 2.40 20.44
C PHE A 372 22.00 2.64 21.04
N PHE A 373 22.97 3.15 20.27
CA PHE A 373 24.33 3.44 20.74
C PHE A 373 24.53 4.89 21.22
N ALA A 374 23.53 5.77 21.06
CA ALA A 374 23.57 7.17 21.49
C ALA A 374 23.12 7.31 22.95
#